data_e1f67bbf46592f222822f0f6e0684c97
#
_entry.id   e1f67bbf46592f222822f0f6e0684c97
#
_cell.length_a   1.000
_cell.length_b   1.000
_cell.length_c   1.000
_cell.angle_alpha   90.00
_cell.angle_beta   90.00
_cell.angle_gamma   90.00
#
_symmetry.space_group_name_H-M   'P 1'
#
loop_
_entity.id
_entity.type
_entity.pdbx_description
1 polymer ?
#
loop_
_entity_poly.entity_id
_entity_poly.type
_entity_poly.pdbx_seq_one_letter_code
_entity_poly.pdbx_strand_id
1 'polypeptide(L)'
;GLAGAVAGRTDSRMDLETFVLAAELEEIVAAANLRLDAMSLGRYRLQHTDAVGARRVASGLGLTVLDAYTGQARPPQSLSGGETFLASLALALGLAQVVTARSGGVRLDTLFIDEGFGSLDSETLELAMRTLDELRHGGRTVGLISHVEAMKEQLPARLVVEATPQGPSIIRQDV
;
A
#
# COMPACT_ATOMS: atom_id res chain seq x y z
N GLY A 1 27.78 -23.96 -17.01
CA GLY A 1 28.08 -22.93 -17.98
C GLY A 1 27.00 -21.84 -17.95
N LEU A 2 27.21 -20.73 -18.65
CA LEU A 2 26.32 -19.55 -18.73
C LEU A 2 24.88 -19.91 -19.12
N ALA A 3 24.68 -20.87 -20.03
CA ALA A 3 23.37 -21.34 -20.46
C ALA A 3 22.57 -22.04 -19.33
N GLY A 4 23.26 -22.70 -18.41
CA GLY A 4 22.64 -23.32 -17.24
C GLY A 4 22.25 -22.31 -16.17
N ALA A 5 23.00 -21.22 -16.03
CA ALA A 5 22.70 -20.12 -15.11
C ALA A 5 21.47 -19.34 -15.56
N VAL A 6 21.38 -19.02 -16.85
CA VAL A 6 20.24 -18.32 -17.45
C VAL A 6 18.96 -19.16 -17.45
N ALA A 7 19.09 -20.49 -17.54
CA ALA A 7 17.95 -21.41 -17.48
C ALA A 7 17.55 -21.87 -16.07
N GLY A 8 18.11 -21.27 -15.02
CA GLY A 8 17.76 -21.59 -13.63
C GLY A 8 18.21 -22.99 -13.16
N ARG A 9 19.20 -23.59 -13.86
CA ARG A 9 19.71 -24.94 -13.56
C ARG A 9 20.93 -24.98 -12.64
N THR A 10 21.18 -23.89 -11.94
CA THR A 10 22.20 -23.81 -10.90
C THR A 10 21.60 -24.06 -9.52
N ASP A 11 22.42 -24.48 -8.58
CA ASP A 11 22.02 -24.85 -7.20
C ASP A 11 21.26 -23.77 -6.42
N SER A 12 21.22 -22.52 -6.91
CA SER A 12 20.48 -21.41 -6.32
C SER A 12 18.96 -21.47 -6.52
N ARG A 13 18.43 -22.43 -7.27
CA ARG A 13 16.97 -22.68 -7.49
C ARG A 13 16.11 -21.45 -7.85
N MET A 14 16.71 -20.35 -8.13
CA MET A 14 16.02 -19.13 -8.55
C MET A 14 16.24 -18.96 -10.06
N ASP A 15 15.19 -18.88 -10.83
CA ASP A 15 15.28 -18.55 -12.24
C ASP A 15 15.41 -17.03 -12.44
N LEU A 16 15.75 -16.61 -13.66
CA LEU A 16 15.95 -15.20 -13.97
C LEU A 16 14.67 -14.37 -13.75
N GLU A 17 13.52 -14.96 -14.04
CA GLU A 17 12.21 -14.31 -13.86
C GLU A 17 11.96 -14.02 -12.37
N THR A 18 12.14 -14.99 -11.51
CA THR A 18 12.00 -14.85 -10.05
C THR A 18 12.98 -13.82 -9.50
N PHE A 19 14.21 -13.78 -10.00
CA PHE A 19 15.20 -12.79 -9.59
C PHE A 19 14.78 -11.35 -9.96
N VAL A 20 14.28 -11.14 -11.18
CA VAL A 20 13.79 -9.82 -11.63
C VAL A 20 12.58 -9.40 -10.81
N LEU A 21 11.61 -10.28 -10.57
CA LEU A 21 10.42 -9.99 -9.76
C LEU A 21 10.79 -9.65 -8.31
N ALA A 22 11.76 -10.34 -7.72
CA ALA A 22 12.24 -10.03 -6.38
C ALA A 22 12.88 -8.63 -6.31
N ALA A 23 13.71 -8.27 -7.30
CA ALA A 23 14.33 -6.94 -7.36
C ALA A 23 13.27 -5.82 -7.53
N GLU A 24 12.23 -6.06 -8.32
CA GLU A 24 11.12 -5.11 -8.48
C GLU A 24 10.32 -4.94 -7.19
N LEU A 25 10.07 -6.03 -6.48
CA LEU A 25 9.37 -5.99 -5.20
C LEU A 25 10.18 -5.22 -4.13
N GLU A 26 11.50 -5.38 -4.11
CA GLU A 26 12.37 -4.61 -3.20
C GLU A 26 12.28 -3.09 -3.43
N GLU A 27 12.25 -2.64 -4.70
CA GLU A 27 12.05 -1.22 -5.00
C GLU A 27 10.68 -0.73 -4.52
N ILE A 28 9.63 -1.51 -4.74
CA ILE A 28 8.27 -1.19 -4.27
C ILE A 28 8.24 -1.12 -2.75
N VAL A 29 8.85 -2.08 -2.06
CA VAL A 29 8.92 -2.12 -0.59
C VAL A 29 9.72 -0.93 -0.05
N ALA A 30 10.83 -0.56 -0.69
CA ALA A 30 11.60 0.62 -0.31
C ALA A 30 10.77 1.91 -0.43
N ALA A 31 10.07 2.10 -1.56
CA ALA A 31 9.18 3.24 -1.79
C ALA A 31 7.98 3.25 -0.82
N ALA A 32 7.41 2.08 -0.53
CA ALA A 32 6.31 1.91 0.42
C ALA A 32 6.74 2.27 1.85
N ASN A 33 7.95 1.87 2.26
CA ASN A 33 8.45 2.15 3.59
C ASN A 33 8.61 3.65 3.88
N LEU A 34 8.87 4.48 2.89
CA LEU A 34 8.88 5.94 3.08
C LEU A 34 7.52 6.46 3.54
N ARG A 35 6.43 5.88 3.02
CA ARG A 35 5.06 6.24 3.38
C ARG A 35 4.63 5.61 4.70
N LEU A 36 4.97 4.34 4.89
CA LEU A 36 4.63 3.61 6.12
C LEU A 36 5.31 4.22 7.34
N ASP A 37 6.56 4.65 7.18
CA ASP A 37 7.31 5.35 8.23
C ASP A 37 6.58 6.63 8.67
N ALA A 38 6.14 7.46 7.70
CA ALA A 38 5.40 8.68 7.98
C ALA A 38 4.04 8.39 8.65
N MET A 39 3.28 7.40 8.16
CA MET A 39 1.94 7.06 8.67
C MET A 39 1.97 6.32 10.02
N SER A 40 3.08 5.70 10.40
CA SER A 40 3.22 4.92 11.63
C SER A 40 4.22 5.51 12.64
N LEU A 41 4.73 6.72 12.38
CA LEU A 41 5.78 7.35 13.18
C LEU A 41 7.00 6.43 13.41
N GLY A 42 7.42 5.73 12.34
CA GLY A 42 8.56 4.81 12.37
C GLY A 42 8.29 3.46 13.03
N ARG A 43 7.06 3.20 13.46
CA ARG A 43 6.74 1.96 14.16
C ARG A 43 6.77 0.74 13.25
N TYR A 44 6.22 0.82 12.05
CA TYR A 44 6.08 -0.32 11.15
C TYR A 44 6.97 -0.19 9.93
N ARG A 45 7.56 -1.32 9.52
CA ARG A 45 8.37 -1.43 8.32
C ARG A 45 8.09 -2.72 7.59
N LEU A 46 7.81 -2.62 6.29
CA LEU A 46 7.71 -3.77 5.41
C LEU A 46 9.09 -4.37 5.17
N GLN A 47 9.17 -5.68 5.20
CA GLN A 47 10.37 -6.45 4.86
C GLN A 47 10.00 -7.51 3.84
N HIS A 48 10.85 -7.66 2.82
CA HIS A 48 10.78 -8.78 1.90
C HIS A 48 11.78 -9.84 2.34
N THR A 49 11.36 -11.08 2.40
CA THR A 49 12.20 -12.20 2.79
C THR A 49 12.33 -13.14 1.60
N ASP A 50 13.52 -13.19 1.00
CA ASP A 50 13.91 -14.13 -0.06
C ASP A 50 14.03 -15.59 0.45
N ALA A 51 13.58 -15.88 1.66
CA ALA A 51 13.80 -17.15 2.27
C ALA A 51 13.27 -18.29 1.41
N VAL A 52 14.16 -19.12 0.95
CA VAL A 52 13.91 -20.44 0.31
C VAL A 52 12.98 -21.32 1.18
N GLY A 53 12.75 -20.94 2.43
CA GLY A 53 11.76 -21.47 3.36
C GLY A 53 10.33 -20.92 3.18
N ALA A 54 10.12 -19.83 2.46
CA ALA A 54 8.81 -19.21 2.22
C ALA A 54 7.85 -20.05 1.35
N ARG A 55 8.30 -21.16 0.77
CA ARG A 55 7.41 -22.17 0.15
C ARG A 55 6.35 -22.75 1.08
N ARG A 56 6.45 -22.51 2.41
CA ARG A 56 5.47 -22.92 3.41
C ARG A 56 4.58 -21.79 3.93
N VAL A 57 4.87 -20.54 3.63
CA VAL A 57 3.97 -19.42 3.92
C VAL A 57 3.07 -19.26 2.70
N ALA A 58 2.05 -20.07 2.65
CA ALA A 58 0.95 -19.90 1.70
C ALA A 58 0.44 -18.44 1.83
N SER A 59 0.42 -17.72 0.73
CA SER A 59 -0.30 -16.46 0.57
C SER A 59 0.46 -15.14 0.79
N GLY A 60 1.64 -14.96 0.33
CA GLY A 60 2.17 -13.61 0.29
C GLY A 60 3.50 -13.56 -0.43
N LEU A 61 3.76 -12.50 -1.11
CA LEU A 61 4.99 -12.20 -1.84
C LEU A 61 6.28 -12.27 -0.95
N GLY A 62 6.30 -13.07 0.13
CA GLY A 62 7.37 -13.11 1.10
C GLY A 62 7.45 -11.85 1.99
N LEU A 63 6.34 -11.09 2.08
CA LEU A 63 6.29 -9.86 2.86
C LEU A 63 5.98 -10.14 4.34
N THR A 64 6.68 -9.44 5.20
CA THR A 64 6.40 -9.35 6.64
C THR A 64 6.40 -7.89 7.08
N VAL A 65 5.82 -7.61 8.22
CA VAL A 65 5.86 -6.28 8.84
C VAL A 65 6.67 -6.36 10.13
N LEU A 66 7.77 -5.65 10.16
CA LEU A 66 8.55 -5.45 11.38
C LEU A 66 7.86 -4.40 12.25
N ASP A 67 7.55 -4.74 13.49
CA ASP A 67 7.14 -3.78 14.52
C ASP A 67 8.39 -3.35 15.30
N ALA A 68 8.82 -2.11 15.14
CA ALA A 68 10.02 -1.56 15.76
C ALA A 68 9.92 -1.52 17.31
N TYR A 69 8.70 -1.47 17.86
CA TYR A 69 8.52 -1.45 19.32
C TYR A 69 8.74 -2.82 19.95
N THR A 70 8.38 -3.88 19.24
CA THR A 70 8.58 -5.25 19.72
C THR A 70 9.83 -5.91 19.16
N GLY A 71 10.40 -5.36 18.10
CA GLY A 71 11.51 -5.95 17.35
C GLY A 71 11.12 -7.23 16.60
N GLN A 72 9.82 -7.52 16.45
CA GLN A 72 9.34 -8.76 15.83
C GLN A 72 8.83 -8.51 14.42
N ALA A 73 9.25 -9.37 13.49
CA ALA A 73 8.67 -9.45 12.16
C ALA A 73 7.41 -10.33 12.22
N ARG A 74 6.29 -9.79 11.78
CA ARG A 74 4.97 -10.41 11.83
C ARG A 74 4.46 -10.71 10.42
N PRO A 75 3.91 -11.90 10.17
CA PRO A 75 3.29 -12.21 8.89
C PRO A 75 2.00 -11.39 8.70
N PRO A 76 1.58 -11.11 7.46
CA PRO A 76 0.39 -10.27 7.17
C PRO A 76 -0.87 -10.74 7.89
N GLN A 77 -1.06 -12.05 8.05
CA GLN A 77 -2.24 -12.64 8.70
C GLN A 77 -2.36 -12.34 10.20
N SER A 78 -1.28 -11.89 10.83
CA SER A 78 -1.25 -11.55 12.27
C SER A 78 -1.46 -10.07 12.56
N LEU A 79 -1.62 -9.26 11.51
CA LEU A 79 -1.82 -7.83 11.62
C LEU A 79 -3.26 -7.50 12.01
N SER A 80 -3.44 -6.42 12.79
CA SER A 80 -4.76 -5.83 13.01
C SER A 80 -5.33 -5.22 11.73
N GLY A 81 -6.62 -4.89 11.71
CA GLY A 81 -7.25 -4.22 10.57
C GLY A 81 -6.55 -2.91 10.20
N GLY A 82 -6.23 -2.08 11.19
CA GLY A 82 -5.50 -0.82 10.99
C GLY A 82 -4.08 -1.02 10.47
N GLU A 83 -3.32 -1.95 11.05
CA GLU A 83 -1.97 -2.30 10.58
C GLU A 83 -1.98 -2.82 9.13
N THR A 84 -2.96 -3.67 8.80
CA THR A 84 -3.14 -4.20 7.45
C THR A 84 -3.47 -3.08 6.47
N PHE A 85 -4.36 -2.16 6.85
CA PHE A 85 -4.72 -1.02 6.01
C PHE A 85 -3.51 -0.12 5.73
N LEU A 86 -2.74 0.27 6.76
CA LEU A 86 -1.54 1.11 6.58
C LEU A 86 -0.50 0.44 5.69
N ALA A 87 -0.22 -0.85 5.90
CA ALA A 87 0.72 -1.61 5.09
C ALA A 87 0.26 -1.72 3.63
N SER A 88 -1.03 -1.98 3.40
CA SER A 88 -1.62 -2.07 2.06
C SER A 88 -1.62 -0.73 1.35
N LEU A 89 -1.97 0.35 2.04
CA LEU A 89 -1.93 1.72 1.51
C LEU A 89 -0.49 2.10 1.12
N ALA A 90 0.47 1.84 2.00
CA ALA A 90 1.88 2.12 1.73
C ALA A 90 2.38 1.35 0.50
N LEU A 91 2.04 0.06 0.36
CA LEU A 91 2.40 -0.75 -0.81
C LEU A 91 1.77 -0.22 -2.10
N ALA A 92 0.50 0.16 -2.08
CA ALA A 92 -0.18 0.73 -3.24
C ALA A 92 0.49 2.04 -3.69
N LEU A 93 0.87 2.91 -2.74
CA LEU A 93 1.56 4.15 -3.01
C LEU A 93 3.00 3.92 -3.53
N GLY A 94 3.71 2.95 -2.96
CA GLY A 94 5.04 2.54 -3.42
C GLY A 94 5.01 1.99 -4.84
N LEU A 95 4.07 1.11 -5.13
CA LEU A 95 3.84 0.56 -6.47
C LEU A 95 3.54 1.68 -7.48
N ALA A 96 2.61 2.59 -7.14
CA ALA A 96 2.27 3.71 -8.01
C ALA A 96 3.48 4.61 -8.31
N GLN A 97 4.37 4.79 -7.34
CA GLN A 97 5.62 5.56 -7.52
C GLN A 97 6.58 4.86 -8.48
N VAL A 98 6.84 3.56 -8.28
CA VAL A 98 7.77 2.78 -9.10
C VAL A 98 7.27 2.67 -10.53
N VAL A 99 5.97 2.37 -10.73
CA VAL A 99 5.36 2.30 -12.07
C VAL A 99 5.47 3.64 -12.80
N THR A 100 5.17 4.75 -12.11
CA THR A 100 5.30 6.10 -12.70
C THR A 100 6.74 6.41 -13.12
N ALA A 101 7.72 6.05 -12.30
CA ALA A 101 9.13 6.29 -12.60
C ALA A 101 9.62 5.50 -13.83
N ARG A 102 9.13 4.26 -14.01
CA ARG A 102 9.55 3.37 -15.11
C ARG A 102 8.80 3.61 -16.43
N SER A 103 7.59 4.09 -16.37
CA SER A 103 6.72 4.24 -17.55
C SER A 103 7.05 5.46 -18.44
N GLY A 104 8.26 6.04 -18.31
CA GLY A 104 8.70 7.14 -19.18
C GLY A 104 7.82 8.39 -19.13
N GLY A 105 7.17 8.65 -18.00
CA GLY A 105 6.33 9.82 -17.78
C GLY A 105 4.81 9.56 -17.80
N VAL A 106 4.36 8.31 -17.92
CA VAL A 106 2.96 7.98 -17.64
C VAL A 106 2.75 8.14 -16.13
N ARG A 107 2.16 9.27 -15.73
CA ARG A 107 1.82 9.52 -14.33
C ARG A 107 0.50 8.84 -14.01
N LEU A 108 0.46 8.14 -12.88
CA LEU A 108 -0.80 7.77 -12.26
C LEU A 108 -1.36 9.01 -11.56
N ASP A 109 -2.14 9.78 -12.30
CA ASP A 109 -2.65 11.08 -11.84
C ASP A 109 -3.79 10.94 -10.86
N THR A 110 -4.46 9.79 -10.84
CA THR A 110 -5.62 9.54 -9.97
C THR A 110 -5.44 8.26 -9.18
N LEU A 111 -5.68 8.35 -7.88
CA LEU A 111 -5.71 7.23 -6.94
C LEU A 111 -7.06 7.18 -6.26
N PHE A 112 -7.73 6.03 -6.27
CA PHE A 112 -8.93 5.78 -5.48
C PHE A 112 -8.63 4.80 -4.37
N ILE A 113 -9.04 5.16 -3.14
CA ILE A 113 -8.91 4.31 -1.96
C ILE A 113 -10.34 4.05 -1.46
N ASP A 114 -10.70 2.77 -1.47
CA ASP A 114 -12.03 2.31 -1.08
C ASP A 114 -11.98 1.70 0.31
N GLU A 115 -12.62 2.39 1.27
CA GLU A 115 -12.74 1.98 2.67
C GLU A 115 -11.40 1.77 3.44
N GLY A 116 -11.47 1.23 4.64
CA GLY A 116 -10.33 0.86 5.48
C GLY A 116 -9.98 1.88 6.58
N PHE A 117 -10.36 3.14 6.40
CA PHE A 117 -10.04 4.20 7.36
C PHE A 117 -10.73 4.03 8.72
N GLY A 118 -11.89 3.35 8.75
CA GLY A 118 -12.62 3.08 10.00
C GLY A 118 -11.91 2.14 10.97
N SER A 119 -10.84 1.48 10.54
CA SER A 119 -10.01 0.61 11.38
C SER A 119 -8.87 1.34 12.09
N LEU A 120 -8.68 2.64 11.77
CA LEU A 120 -7.64 3.49 12.35
C LEU A 120 -8.14 4.24 13.57
N ASP A 121 -7.27 4.43 14.56
CA ASP A 121 -7.48 5.43 15.60
C ASP A 121 -7.32 6.85 15.02
N SER A 122 -7.72 7.86 15.79
CA SER A 122 -7.75 9.25 15.32
C SER A 122 -6.37 9.80 14.97
N GLU A 123 -5.32 9.42 15.69
CA GLU A 123 -3.95 9.87 15.44
C GLU A 123 -3.41 9.27 14.15
N THR A 124 -3.57 7.97 13.98
CA THR A 124 -3.16 7.24 12.77
C THR A 124 -3.94 7.71 11.55
N LEU A 125 -5.24 7.99 11.69
CA LEU A 125 -6.06 8.55 10.63
C LEU A 125 -5.52 9.91 10.17
N GLU A 126 -5.17 10.79 11.09
CA GLU A 126 -4.61 12.11 10.77
C GLU A 126 -3.28 11.98 10.00
N LEU A 127 -2.39 11.08 10.42
CA LEU A 127 -1.13 10.82 9.74
C LEU A 127 -1.34 10.26 8.32
N ALA A 128 -2.28 9.33 8.15
CA ALA A 128 -2.65 8.81 6.84
C ALA A 128 -3.20 9.92 5.93
N MET A 129 -4.10 10.77 6.44
CA MET A 129 -4.66 11.88 5.70
C MET A 129 -3.60 12.91 5.27
N ARG A 130 -2.64 13.24 6.14
CA ARG A 130 -1.49 14.10 5.78
C ARG A 130 -0.68 13.51 4.63
N THR A 131 -0.39 12.22 4.69
CA THR A 131 0.37 11.53 3.64
C THR A 131 -0.36 11.59 2.30
N LEU A 132 -1.68 11.43 2.29
CA LEU A 132 -2.51 11.55 1.09
C LEU A 132 -2.59 13.00 0.59
N ASP A 133 -2.63 13.97 1.48
CA ASP A 133 -2.63 15.39 1.11
C ASP A 133 -1.31 15.83 0.46
N GLU A 134 -0.18 15.31 0.91
CA GLU A 134 1.12 15.51 0.26
C GLU A 134 1.13 14.99 -1.19
N LEU A 135 0.46 13.87 -1.46
CA LEU A 135 0.32 13.33 -2.82
C LEU A 135 -0.54 14.25 -3.69
N ARG A 136 -1.60 14.82 -3.15
CA ARG A 136 -2.44 15.80 -3.81
C ARG A 136 -1.65 17.07 -4.17
N HIS A 137 -0.85 17.60 -3.25
CA HIS A 137 0.04 18.74 -3.51
C HIS A 137 1.10 18.43 -4.59
N GLY A 138 1.49 17.18 -4.73
CA GLY A 138 2.32 16.69 -5.84
C GLY A 138 1.60 16.64 -7.20
N GLY A 139 0.36 17.14 -7.29
CA GLY A 139 -0.43 17.23 -8.54
C GLY A 139 -1.21 15.96 -8.87
N ARG A 140 -1.48 15.10 -7.89
CA ARG A 140 -2.33 13.91 -8.05
C ARG A 140 -3.75 14.19 -7.55
N THR A 141 -4.72 13.56 -8.19
CA THR A 141 -6.09 13.49 -7.68
C THR A 141 -6.24 12.28 -6.77
N VAL A 142 -6.68 12.49 -5.54
CA VAL A 142 -6.94 11.41 -4.58
C VAL A 142 -8.43 11.37 -4.29
N GLY A 143 -9.09 10.28 -4.66
CA GLY A 143 -10.48 9.98 -4.34
C GLY A 143 -10.55 8.99 -3.17
N LEU A 144 -11.35 9.32 -2.16
CA LEU A 144 -11.54 8.48 -0.98
C LEU A 144 -13.01 8.07 -0.89
N ILE A 145 -13.26 6.78 -0.68
CA ILE A 145 -14.59 6.25 -0.38
C ILE A 145 -14.58 5.83 1.08
N SER A 146 -15.40 6.47 1.90
CA SER A 146 -15.43 6.20 3.33
C SER A 146 -16.74 6.63 3.97
N HIS A 147 -17.13 5.94 5.03
CA HIS A 147 -18.24 6.30 5.90
C HIS A 147 -17.78 7.01 7.20
N VAL A 148 -16.47 7.26 7.36
CA VAL A 148 -15.90 7.87 8.56
C VAL A 148 -16.21 9.37 8.61
N GLU A 149 -17.00 9.80 9.60
CA GLU A 149 -17.43 11.19 9.76
C GLU A 149 -16.25 12.17 9.89
N ALA A 150 -15.22 11.79 10.65
CA ALA A 150 -14.04 12.64 10.87
C ALA A 150 -13.31 13.04 9.57
N MET A 151 -13.45 12.25 8.50
CA MET A 151 -12.87 12.55 7.20
C MET A 151 -13.69 13.60 6.43
N LYS A 152 -14.99 13.70 6.67
CA LYS A 152 -15.87 14.63 5.97
C LYS A 152 -15.49 16.09 6.22
N GLU A 153 -14.99 16.39 7.41
CA GLU A 153 -14.58 17.74 7.80
C GLU A 153 -13.23 18.15 7.20
N GLN A 154 -12.40 17.17 6.82
CA GLN A 154 -11.05 17.41 6.32
C GLN A 154 -10.97 17.48 4.79
N LEU A 155 -12.03 17.11 4.08
CA LEU A 155 -12.03 17.03 2.62
C LEU A 155 -12.69 18.27 2.01
N PRO A 156 -12.03 18.93 1.03
CA PRO A 156 -12.53 20.17 0.43
C PRO A 156 -13.72 19.98 -0.51
N ALA A 157 -13.94 18.77 -1.02
CA ALA A 157 -15.03 18.45 -1.92
C ALA A 157 -15.56 17.05 -1.64
N ARG A 158 -16.87 16.87 -1.74
CA ARG A 158 -17.54 15.60 -1.45
C ARG A 158 -18.60 15.26 -2.48
N LEU A 159 -18.73 13.97 -2.75
CA LEU A 159 -19.89 13.39 -3.41
C LEU A 159 -20.65 12.54 -2.38
N VAL A 160 -21.86 12.94 -2.04
CA VAL A 160 -22.71 12.21 -1.10
C VAL A 160 -23.66 11.33 -1.91
N VAL A 161 -23.64 10.04 -1.65
CA VAL A 161 -24.53 9.07 -2.25
C VAL A 161 -25.64 8.73 -1.25
N GLU A 162 -26.86 9.16 -1.53
CA GLU A 162 -28.04 8.92 -0.69
C GLU A 162 -28.92 7.82 -1.30
N ALA A 163 -29.19 6.78 -0.53
CA ALA A 163 -30.16 5.77 -0.93
C ALA A 163 -31.58 6.34 -0.83
N THR A 164 -32.42 6.10 -1.85
CA THR A 164 -33.83 6.45 -1.77
C THR A 164 -34.68 5.23 -1.45
N PRO A 165 -35.79 5.38 -0.70
CA PRO A 165 -36.62 4.24 -0.27
C PRO A 165 -37.28 3.47 -1.41
N GLN A 166 -37.41 4.08 -2.60
CA GLN A 166 -38.24 3.55 -3.69
C GLN A 166 -37.58 3.64 -5.06
N GLY A 167 -36.28 3.90 -5.14
CA GLY A 167 -35.63 4.12 -6.44
C GLY A 167 -34.10 4.13 -6.40
N PRO A 168 -33.47 4.59 -7.49
CA PRO A 168 -32.03 4.70 -7.59
C PRO A 168 -31.48 5.71 -6.57
N SER A 169 -30.22 5.51 -6.16
CA SER A 169 -29.51 6.46 -5.30
C SER A 169 -29.36 7.82 -5.96
N ILE A 170 -29.36 8.86 -5.15
CA ILE A 170 -29.13 10.25 -5.59
C ILE A 170 -27.71 10.64 -5.22
N ILE A 171 -27.02 11.34 -6.12
CA ILE A 171 -25.68 11.88 -5.88
C ILE A 171 -25.80 13.38 -5.69
N ARG A 172 -25.26 13.89 -4.58
CA ARG A 172 -25.12 15.32 -4.33
C ARG A 172 -23.64 15.67 -4.25
N GLN A 173 -23.30 16.81 -4.79
CA GLN A 173 -21.96 17.37 -4.69
C GLN A 173 -21.99 18.52 -3.67
N ASP A 174 -21.18 18.40 -2.64
CA ASP A 174 -20.89 19.47 -1.67
C ASP A 174 -19.47 19.98 -1.95
N VAL A 175 -19.34 21.28 -2.15
CA VAL A 175 -18.06 21.98 -2.41
C VAL A 175 -17.86 23.02 -1.33
#